data_836fe534c0defe737d2867c5a8ea9798
#
_entry.id   836fe534c0defe737d2867c5a8ea9798
#
_cell.length_a   1.000
_cell.length_b   1.000
_cell.length_c   1.000
_cell.angle_alpha   90.00
_cell.angle_beta   90.00
_cell.angle_gamma   90.00
#
_symmetry.space_group_name_H-M   'P 1'
#
loop_
_entity.id
_entity.type
_entity.pdbx_description
1 polymer ?
#
loop_
_entity_poly.entity_id
_entity_poly.type
_entity_poly.pdbx_seq_one_letter_code
_entity_poly.pdbx_strand_id
1 'polypeptide(L)'
;SRDYIIDTFGKKYAPKTPNIYKTKVKNAQEAHEAIRPSGSTFASVESAKTKLGDDEGKLYDLIWKRTIGSQMASAKLKQTTVTIENNSATFRATGRVIIFPGYMKIYVEGRDDSSKGLADRESVLPNMKKGDTLDCISLDAEEHNTKPPARFTEASLVKELESDGIGRPSTFANIIDTILFREYVTKTKGALVPTFLGVAVTQLLENHFEHLVNTQFTAQMENDLDSIARGEMKALPFMNDFYFGNNEDAGLQGMLDDPVDIPKACIIPLNGTDKNELIIRIGKFGPYVQQGEERRNIPLDLALGDITIEKAMELLAQSDGPVIIGKDPKSNDDIVSKVGPYGPYVQRGETTERKSIPKHIDPSSIDLETALALLNLPRVVGSHPETGEEITADYGRYGPYLRMVKKTRSLKNPDNPLDISLDRAIELLAQATSGRSEAL
;
A
#
# COMPACT_ATOMS: atom_id res chain seq x y z
N SER A 1 15.97 10.93 -31.03
CA SER A 1 14.59 10.37 -30.93
C SER A 1 13.76 10.65 -32.18
N ARG A 2 13.77 11.86 -32.75
CA ARG A 2 12.92 12.19 -33.91
C ARG A 2 13.25 11.36 -35.15
N ASP A 3 14.52 11.23 -35.50
CA ASP A 3 14.95 10.39 -36.63
C ASP A 3 14.49 8.94 -36.45
N TYR A 4 14.67 8.39 -35.21
CA TYR A 4 14.16 7.08 -34.86
C TYR A 4 12.64 6.96 -35.09
N ILE A 5 11.85 7.97 -34.67
CA ILE A 5 10.39 7.99 -34.90
C ILE A 5 10.06 7.97 -36.40
N ILE A 6 10.77 8.74 -37.20
CA ILE A 6 10.55 8.81 -38.65
C ILE A 6 10.88 7.48 -39.31
N ASP A 7 12.03 6.89 -38.95
CA ASP A 7 12.52 5.65 -39.54
C ASP A 7 11.68 4.44 -39.15
N THR A 8 11.25 4.38 -37.85
CA THR A 8 10.52 3.23 -37.33
C THR A 8 9.01 3.29 -37.55
N PHE A 9 8.38 4.46 -37.39
CA PHE A 9 6.92 4.64 -37.42
C PHE A 9 6.43 5.44 -38.63
N GLY A 10 7.33 6.12 -39.29
CA GLY A 10 7.03 6.96 -40.47
C GLY A 10 6.83 8.44 -40.10
N LYS A 11 7.02 9.30 -41.08
CA LYS A 11 7.03 10.77 -40.96
C LYS A 11 5.78 11.36 -40.30
N LYS A 12 4.61 10.72 -40.47
CA LYS A 12 3.36 11.17 -39.85
C LYS A 12 3.33 11.08 -38.31
N TYR A 13 4.21 10.28 -37.71
CA TYR A 13 4.31 10.14 -36.25
C TYR A 13 5.25 11.16 -35.62
N ALA A 14 6.06 11.87 -36.41
CA ALA A 14 6.90 12.95 -35.92
C ALA A 14 6.21 14.30 -36.19
N PRO A 15 5.94 15.14 -35.19
CA PRO A 15 5.41 16.50 -35.40
C PRO A 15 6.42 17.35 -36.17
N LYS A 16 5.95 18.44 -36.82
CA LYS A 16 6.82 19.32 -37.63
C LYS A 16 7.96 19.94 -36.80
N THR A 17 7.68 20.30 -35.56
CA THR A 17 8.64 20.82 -34.56
C THR A 17 8.72 19.88 -33.37
N PRO A 18 9.85 19.83 -32.63
CA PRO A 18 9.93 19.08 -31.36
C PRO A 18 8.83 19.54 -30.40
N ASN A 19 8.27 18.57 -29.65
CA ASN A 19 7.34 18.90 -28.58
C ASN A 19 8.15 19.51 -27.41
N ILE A 20 7.70 20.65 -26.92
CA ILE A 20 8.26 21.36 -25.77
C ILE A 20 7.22 21.34 -24.67
N TYR A 21 7.58 20.79 -23.52
CA TYR A 21 6.72 20.73 -22.36
C TYR A 21 7.12 21.83 -21.39
N LYS A 22 6.18 22.70 -21.04
CA LYS A 22 6.38 23.68 -19.99
C LYS A 22 5.97 23.05 -18.67
N THR A 23 6.85 23.08 -17.69
CA THR A 23 6.54 22.65 -16.34
C THR A 23 5.46 23.54 -15.75
N LYS A 24 4.37 22.94 -15.28
CA LYS A 24 3.27 23.65 -14.61
C LYS A 24 3.44 23.63 -13.09
N VAL A 25 4.34 22.83 -12.58
CA VAL A 25 4.59 22.68 -11.14
C VAL A 25 5.41 23.87 -10.67
N LYS A 26 4.87 24.65 -9.73
CA LYS A 26 5.51 25.88 -9.20
C LYS A 26 6.91 25.64 -8.64
N ASN A 27 7.19 24.43 -8.15
CA ASN A 27 8.37 24.06 -7.39
C ASN A 27 9.24 23.03 -8.11
N ALA A 28 9.28 23.07 -9.45
CA ALA A 28 10.21 22.22 -10.21
C ALA A 28 11.65 22.60 -9.86
N GLN A 29 12.46 21.59 -9.55
CA GLN A 29 13.90 21.77 -9.37
C GLN A 29 14.52 22.04 -10.77
N GLU A 30 14.68 23.31 -11.12
CA GLU A 30 15.08 23.73 -12.47
C GLU A 30 16.48 23.30 -12.90
N ALA A 31 17.33 22.86 -11.95
CA ALA A 31 18.68 22.42 -12.22
C ALA A 31 18.80 20.99 -12.78
N HIS A 32 17.69 20.27 -12.93
CA HIS A 32 17.69 18.89 -13.38
C HIS A 32 17.04 18.71 -14.76
N GLU A 33 17.66 17.86 -15.59
CA GLU A 33 17.04 17.41 -16.84
C GLU A 33 16.03 16.27 -16.59
N ALA A 34 15.08 16.11 -17.51
CA ALA A 34 14.13 14.99 -17.45
C ALA A 34 14.86 13.63 -17.56
N ILE A 35 14.35 12.61 -16.87
CA ILE A 35 14.84 11.25 -16.98
C ILE A 35 14.64 10.75 -18.41
N ARG A 36 15.71 10.33 -19.04
CA ARG A 36 15.75 9.79 -20.41
C ARG A 36 16.86 8.74 -20.54
N PRO A 37 16.82 7.90 -21.58
CA PRO A 37 17.95 7.04 -21.89
C PRO A 37 19.22 7.87 -22.12
N SER A 38 20.37 7.37 -21.66
CA SER A 38 21.66 8.05 -21.79
C SER A 38 22.20 8.00 -23.22
N GLY A 39 23.12 8.91 -23.51
CA GLY A 39 23.82 8.98 -24.79
C GLY A 39 23.05 9.66 -25.91
N SER A 40 23.68 9.78 -27.08
CA SER A 40 23.11 10.35 -28.30
C SER A 40 22.29 9.34 -29.10
N THR A 41 22.63 8.06 -28.99
CA THR A 41 21.92 6.91 -29.59
C THR A 41 21.42 6.03 -28.48
N PHE A 42 20.09 5.90 -28.35
CA PHE A 42 19.51 5.09 -27.31
C PHE A 42 19.69 3.59 -27.61
N ALA A 43 20.09 2.83 -26.61
CA ALA A 43 20.15 1.38 -26.71
C ALA A 43 18.75 0.81 -26.98
N SER A 44 18.66 -0.32 -27.67
CA SER A 44 17.37 -1.02 -27.81
C SER A 44 16.94 -1.60 -26.44
N VAL A 45 15.64 -1.75 -26.26
CA VAL A 45 15.06 -2.33 -25.03
C VAL A 45 15.58 -3.74 -24.80
N GLU A 46 15.70 -4.53 -25.88
CA GLU A 46 16.22 -5.90 -25.82
C GLU A 46 17.70 -5.91 -25.37
N SER A 47 18.51 -5.01 -25.89
CA SER A 47 19.92 -4.87 -25.49
C SER A 47 20.04 -4.45 -24.02
N ALA A 48 19.19 -3.53 -23.55
CA ALA A 48 19.17 -3.11 -22.17
C ALA A 48 18.77 -4.28 -21.25
N LYS A 49 17.70 -5.00 -21.58
CA LYS A 49 17.22 -6.16 -20.83
C LYS A 49 18.27 -7.26 -20.72
N THR A 50 18.98 -7.55 -21.82
CA THR A 50 20.05 -8.56 -21.82
C THR A 50 21.24 -8.16 -20.93
N LYS A 51 21.56 -6.86 -20.86
CA LYS A 51 22.73 -6.37 -20.11
C LYS A 51 22.45 -6.11 -18.63
N LEU A 52 21.26 -5.68 -18.28
CA LEU A 52 20.92 -5.17 -16.95
C LEU A 52 20.08 -6.15 -16.13
N GLY A 53 19.35 -7.06 -16.77
CA GLY A 53 18.41 -7.94 -16.13
C GLY A 53 16.93 -7.56 -16.41
N ASP A 54 16.00 -8.36 -15.86
CA ASP A 54 14.58 -8.24 -16.20
C ASP A 54 13.93 -6.98 -15.61
N ASP A 55 14.22 -6.63 -14.38
CA ASP A 55 13.53 -5.52 -13.70
C ASP A 55 14.09 -4.16 -14.15
N GLU A 56 15.40 -4.03 -14.24
CA GLU A 56 16.04 -2.86 -14.83
C GLU A 56 15.67 -2.70 -16.30
N GLY A 57 15.52 -3.82 -17.02
CA GLY A 57 15.07 -3.84 -18.41
C GLY A 57 13.64 -3.34 -18.56
N LYS A 58 12.71 -3.68 -17.65
CA LYS A 58 11.34 -3.13 -17.62
C LYS A 58 11.34 -1.63 -17.33
N LEU A 59 12.16 -1.19 -16.38
CA LEU A 59 12.30 0.24 -16.08
C LEU A 59 12.86 1.01 -17.27
N TYR A 60 13.89 0.47 -17.92
CA TYR A 60 14.45 1.07 -19.13
C TYR A 60 13.40 1.16 -20.26
N ASP A 61 12.61 0.11 -20.48
CA ASP A 61 11.52 0.09 -21.47
C ASP A 61 10.51 1.21 -21.20
N LEU A 62 10.11 1.38 -19.93
CA LEU A 62 9.21 2.47 -19.54
C LEU A 62 9.80 3.85 -19.86
N ILE A 63 11.04 4.10 -19.42
CA ILE A 63 11.75 5.37 -19.68
C ILE A 63 11.89 5.61 -21.17
N TRP A 64 12.26 4.60 -21.93
CA TRP A 64 12.42 4.65 -23.37
C TRP A 64 11.10 4.98 -24.07
N LYS A 65 10.02 4.27 -23.74
CA LYS A 65 8.67 4.50 -24.30
C LYS A 65 8.16 5.90 -23.99
N ARG A 66 8.34 6.38 -22.76
CA ARG A 66 7.94 7.74 -22.40
C ARG A 66 8.75 8.80 -23.14
N THR A 67 10.07 8.59 -23.25
CA THR A 67 10.96 9.52 -23.97
C THR A 67 10.58 9.60 -25.45
N ILE A 68 10.44 8.48 -26.14
CA ILE A 68 10.05 8.45 -27.55
C ILE A 68 8.62 8.96 -27.72
N GLY A 69 7.67 8.47 -26.93
CA GLY A 69 6.27 8.89 -26.95
C GLY A 69 6.08 10.38 -26.74
N SER A 70 6.91 11.02 -25.88
CA SER A 70 6.86 12.47 -25.65
C SER A 70 7.14 13.27 -26.91
N GLN A 71 7.95 12.77 -27.83
CA GLN A 71 8.33 13.41 -29.08
C GLN A 71 7.50 12.95 -30.27
N MET A 72 6.48 12.10 -30.07
CA MET A 72 5.56 11.66 -31.11
C MET A 72 4.38 12.63 -31.29
N ALA A 73 3.73 12.51 -32.43
CA ALA A 73 2.50 13.25 -32.72
C ALA A 73 1.37 12.77 -31.79
N SER A 74 0.49 13.69 -31.41
CA SER A 74 -0.69 13.38 -30.59
C SER A 74 -1.62 12.38 -31.27
N ALA A 75 -2.28 11.53 -30.48
CA ALA A 75 -3.35 10.69 -30.98
C ALA A 75 -4.55 11.53 -31.43
N LYS A 76 -5.24 11.04 -32.45
CA LYS A 76 -6.50 11.65 -32.93
C LYS A 76 -7.62 10.65 -32.70
N LEU A 77 -8.61 11.07 -31.92
CA LEU A 77 -9.77 10.27 -31.55
C LEU A 77 -11.02 10.94 -32.18
N LYS A 78 -11.96 10.13 -32.66
CA LYS A 78 -13.31 10.55 -32.99
C LYS A 78 -14.26 10.04 -31.95
N GLN A 79 -14.91 10.93 -31.22
CA GLN A 79 -15.98 10.60 -30.30
C GLN A 79 -17.31 10.91 -30.96
N THR A 80 -18.20 9.93 -30.97
CA THR A 80 -19.56 10.06 -31.51
C THR A 80 -20.53 9.85 -30.32
N THR A 81 -21.43 10.80 -30.15
CA THR A 81 -22.52 10.67 -29.18
C THR A 81 -23.83 10.61 -29.96
N VAL A 82 -24.60 9.58 -29.72
CA VAL A 82 -25.93 9.37 -30.30
C VAL A 82 -26.94 9.57 -29.21
N THR A 83 -27.91 10.45 -29.48
CA THR A 83 -29.09 10.66 -28.62
C THR A 83 -30.26 10.01 -29.31
N ILE A 84 -30.95 9.12 -28.66
CA ILE A 84 -32.10 8.38 -29.14
C ILE A 84 -33.32 8.83 -28.35
N GLU A 85 -34.33 9.32 -29.05
CA GLU A 85 -35.56 9.80 -28.43
C GLU A 85 -36.71 8.81 -28.70
N ASN A 86 -37.42 8.44 -27.68
CA ASN A 86 -38.63 7.65 -27.79
C ASN A 86 -39.68 8.24 -26.85
N ASN A 87 -40.62 9.00 -27.43
CA ASN A 87 -41.68 9.74 -26.70
C ASN A 87 -41.06 10.63 -25.60
N SER A 88 -41.25 10.23 -24.33
CA SER A 88 -40.77 10.97 -23.15
C SER A 88 -39.39 10.51 -22.65
N ALA A 89 -38.84 9.44 -23.22
CA ALA A 89 -37.55 8.86 -22.80
C ALA A 89 -36.42 9.22 -23.74
N THR A 90 -35.26 9.56 -23.17
CA THR A 90 -34.04 9.89 -23.92
C THR A 90 -32.94 8.91 -23.52
N PHE A 91 -32.37 8.22 -24.50
CA PHE A 91 -31.25 7.33 -24.33
C PHE A 91 -29.99 7.94 -24.95
N ARG A 92 -28.83 7.63 -24.41
CA ARG A 92 -27.55 8.15 -24.89
C ARG A 92 -26.53 7.03 -25.05
N ALA A 93 -25.95 6.94 -26.22
CA ALA A 93 -24.82 6.05 -26.48
C ALA A 93 -23.60 6.88 -26.89
N THR A 94 -22.42 6.53 -26.39
CA THR A 94 -21.17 7.21 -26.77
C THR A 94 -20.17 6.19 -27.29
N GLY A 95 -19.68 6.43 -28.49
CA GLY A 95 -18.63 5.64 -29.10
C GLY A 95 -17.35 6.45 -29.27
N ARG A 96 -16.21 5.76 -29.29
CA ARG A 96 -14.89 6.34 -29.54
C ARG A 96 -14.10 5.46 -30.49
N VAL A 97 -13.51 6.08 -31.51
CA VAL A 97 -12.66 5.38 -32.48
C VAL A 97 -11.31 6.12 -32.57
N ILE A 98 -10.22 5.36 -32.61
CA ILE A 98 -8.88 5.90 -32.80
C ILE A 98 -8.64 6.08 -34.29
N ILE A 99 -8.69 7.31 -34.77
CA ILE A 99 -8.41 7.65 -36.19
C ILE A 99 -6.90 7.58 -36.49
N PHE A 100 -6.10 8.06 -35.52
CA PHE A 100 -4.65 8.03 -35.59
C PHE A 100 -4.07 7.78 -34.20
N PRO A 101 -3.33 6.68 -33.98
CA PRO A 101 -2.89 6.33 -32.67
C PRO A 101 -1.80 7.26 -32.10
N GLY A 102 -1.00 7.92 -32.94
CA GLY A 102 0.05 8.80 -32.46
C GLY A 102 0.98 8.13 -31.43
N TYR A 103 1.29 8.82 -30.34
CA TYR A 103 2.11 8.28 -29.25
C TYR A 103 1.52 7.04 -28.58
N MET A 104 0.20 6.84 -28.65
CA MET A 104 -0.46 5.65 -28.06
C MET A 104 0.00 4.34 -28.72
N LYS A 105 0.68 4.42 -29.87
CA LYS A 105 1.26 3.25 -30.52
C LYS A 105 2.41 2.63 -29.71
N ILE A 106 3.12 3.45 -28.93
CA ILE A 106 4.26 3.01 -28.10
C ILE A 106 3.86 2.91 -26.63
N TYR A 107 3.13 3.91 -26.15
CA TYR A 107 2.87 4.07 -24.73
C TYR A 107 1.41 4.35 -24.44
N VAL A 108 0.88 3.55 -23.55
CA VAL A 108 -0.45 3.75 -22.97
C VAL A 108 -0.30 3.66 -21.46
N GLU A 109 -0.62 4.76 -20.79
CA GLU A 109 -0.54 4.84 -19.33
C GLU A 109 -1.58 3.93 -18.69
N GLY A 110 -1.15 3.12 -17.70
CA GLY A 110 -2.03 2.35 -16.82
C GLY A 110 -2.88 3.29 -15.97
N ARG A 111 -4.04 2.83 -15.53
CA ARG A 111 -4.90 3.50 -14.54
C ARG A 111 -5.05 2.61 -13.33
N ASP A 112 -5.17 3.22 -12.14
CA ASP A 112 -5.37 2.51 -10.88
C ASP A 112 -6.71 1.81 -10.80
N ASP A 113 -7.71 2.30 -11.53
CA ASP A 113 -9.02 1.66 -11.64
C ASP A 113 -8.97 0.56 -12.72
N SER A 114 -8.76 -0.68 -12.28
CA SER A 114 -8.71 -1.86 -13.13
C SER A 114 -10.06 -2.19 -13.79
N SER A 115 -11.17 -1.60 -13.34
CA SER A 115 -12.49 -1.77 -13.93
C SER A 115 -12.66 -1.05 -15.27
N LYS A 116 -11.81 -0.05 -15.55
CA LYS A 116 -11.77 0.73 -16.80
C LYS A 116 -10.54 0.37 -17.65
N GLY A 117 -10.54 -0.85 -18.16
CA GLY A 117 -9.44 -1.38 -18.97
C GLY A 117 -9.37 -0.81 -20.40
N LEU A 118 -8.42 -1.34 -21.18
CA LEU A 118 -8.22 -1.03 -22.60
C LEU A 118 -9.49 -1.21 -23.45
N ALA A 119 -10.43 -2.05 -23.03
CA ALA A 119 -11.71 -2.31 -23.71
C ALA A 119 -12.59 -1.04 -23.81
N ASP A 120 -12.48 -0.09 -22.85
CA ASP A 120 -13.23 1.17 -22.88
C ASP A 120 -12.64 2.22 -23.85
N ARG A 121 -11.56 1.92 -24.52
CA ARG A 121 -10.88 2.90 -25.40
C ARG A 121 -11.44 2.95 -26.80
N GLU A 122 -12.00 1.86 -27.28
CA GLU A 122 -12.73 1.79 -28.54
C GLU A 122 -14.11 1.18 -28.30
N SER A 123 -15.12 2.02 -28.33
CA SER A 123 -16.52 1.63 -28.43
C SER A 123 -17.01 2.07 -29.82
N VAL A 124 -17.06 1.13 -30.73
CA VAL A 124 -17.45 1.42 -32.11
C VAL A 124 -18.97 1.40 -32.21
N LEU A 125 -19.55 2.57 -32.41
CA LEU A 125 -20.98 2.64 -32.79
C LEU A 125 -21.14 2.41 -34.30
N PRO A 126 -22.24 1.78 -34.72
CA PRO A 126 -22.57 1.67 -36.12
C PRO A 126 -22.69 3.05 -36.79
N ASN A 127 -22.57 3.07 -38.11
CA ASN A 127 -22.71 4.31 -38.83
C ASN A 127 -24.18 4.74 -38.87
N MET A 128 -24.51 5.82 -38.18
CA MET A 128 -25.88 6.34 -38.03
C MET A 128 -25.94 7.78 -38.45
N LYS A 129 -27.08 8.21 -38.98
CA LYS A 129 -27.39 9.57 -39.34
C LYS A 129 -28.53 10.13 -38.49
N LYS A 130 -28.57 11.43 -38.37
CA LYS A 130 -29.70 12.09 -37.72
C LYS A 130 -31.00 11.77 -38.44
N GLY A 131 -31.99 11.27 -37.72
CA GLY A 131 -33.29 10.87 -38.24
C GLY A 131 -33.41 9.40 -38.59
N ASP A 132 -32.36 8.60 -38.43
CA ASP A 132 -32.46 7.15 -38.56
C ASP A 132 -33.39 6.59 -37.46
N THR A 133 -34.23 5.63 -37.84
CA THR A 133 -35.07 4.89 -36.88
C THR A 133 -34.33 3.64 -36.41
N LEU A 134 -34.36 3.40 -35.14
CA LEU A 134 -33.71 2.24 -34.51
C LEU A 134 -34.76 1.33 -33.86
N ASP A 135 -34.61 0.03 -34.03
CA ASP A 135 -35.44 -0.98 -33.35
C ASP A 135 -34.86 -1.29 -31.96
N CYS A 136 -35.71 -1.23 -30.94
CA CYS A 136 -35.34 -1.65 -29.58
C CYS A 136 -35.41 -3.17 -29.48
N ILE A 137 -34.26 -3.82 -29.32
CA ILE A 137 -34.17 -5.29 -29.20
C ILE A 137 -34.45 -5.74 -27.78
N SER A 138 -33.86 -5.03 -26.79
CA SER A 138 -34.09 -5.25 -25.38
C SER A 138 -33.97 -3.94 -24.60
N LEU A 139 -34.62 -3.87 -23.46
CA LEU A 139 -34.51 -2.78 -22.50
C LEU A 139 -34.42 -3.39 -21.11
N ASP A 140 -33.22 -3.36 -20.56
CA ASP A 140 -32.92 -3.91 -19.27
C ASP A 140 -32.67 -2.78 -18.27
N ALA A 141 -33.29 -2.88 -17.08
CA ALA A 141 -33.06 -1.95 -15.99
C ALA A 141 -31.93 -2.45 -15.11
N GLU A 142 -30.83 -1.70 -15.03
CA GLU A 142 -29.70 -2.04 -14.18
C GLU A 142 -29.60 -1.04 -13.03
N GLU A 143 -29.43 -1.57 -11.81
CA GLU A 143 -29.16 -0.75 -10.65
C GLU A 143 -27.67 -0.39 -10.57
N HIS A 144 -27.37 0.90 -10.47
CA HIS A 144 -26.03 1.41 -10.30
C HIS A 144 -25.91 2.20 -9.00
N ASN A 145 -25.06 1.73 -8.10
CA ASN A 145 -24.72 2.45 -6.89
C ASN A 145 -23.43 3.23 -7.05
N THR A 146 -23.38 4.42 -6.45
CA THR A 146 -22.13 5.18 -6.37
C THR A 146 -21.08 4.38 -5.56
N LYS A 147 -19.86 4.42 -6.04
CA LYS A 147 -18.72 3.79 -5.35
C LYS A 147 -17.84 4.88 -4.74
N PRO A 148 -17.23 4.62 -3.57
CA PRO A 148 -16.24 5.54 -3.02
C PRO A 148 -15.05 5.67 -4.00
N PRO A 149 -14.25 6.75 -3.89
CA PRO A 149 -13.00 6.85 -4.63
C PRO A 149 -12.10 5.63 -4.39
N ALA A 150 -11.34 5.24 -5.41
CA ALA A 150 -10.36 4.16 -5.26
C ALA A 150 -9.29 4.57 -4.23
N ARG A 151 -8.76 3.59 -3.50
CA ARG A 151 -7.61 3.82 -2.61
C ARG A 151 -6.40 4.22 -3.44
N PHE A 152 -5.51 5.00 -2.83
CA PHE A 152 -4.25 5.35 -3.47
C PHE A 152 -3.39 4.11 -3.71
N THR A 153 -2.72 4.09 -4.86
CA THR A 153 -1.52 3.32 -5.09
C THR A 153 -0.31 4.21 -4.80
N GLU A 154 0.91 3.65 -4.77
CA GLU A 154 2.12 4.48 -4.63
C GLU A 154 2.19 5.55 -5.73
N ALA A 155 1.84 5.18 -6.97
CA ALA A 155 1.88 6.11 -8.11
C ALA A 155 0.84 7.24 -7.99
N SER A 156 -0.40 6.92 -7.61
CA SER A 156 -1.44 7.94 -7.46
C SER A 156 -1.23 8.81 -6.22
N LEU A 157 -0.62 8.26 -5.14
CA LEU A 157 -0.23 9.06 -3.99
C LEU A 157 0.88 10.06 -4.35
N VAL A 158 1.91 9.64 -5.10
CA VAL A 158 2.94 10.58 -5.61
C VAL A 158 2.31 11.70 -6.43
N LYS A 159 1.36 11.36 -7.31
CA LYS A 159 0.67 12.35 -8.12
C LYS A 159 -0.13 13.35 -7.29
N GLU A 160 -0.77 12.89 -6.22
CA GLU A 160 -1.52 13.76 -5.30
C GLU A 160 -0.59 14.67 -4.52
N LEU A 161 0.50 14.13 -3.95
CA LEU A 161 1.52 14.90 -3.26
C LEU A 161 2.11 15.99 -4.16
N GLU A 162 2.42 15.66 -5.43
CA GLU A 162 2.91 16.61 -6.43
C GLU A 162 1.86 17.69 -6.71
N SER A 163 0.58 17.31 -6.84
CA SER A 163 -0.54 18.24 -7.08
C SER A 163 -0.71 19.22 -5.93
N ASP A 164 -0.54 18.77 -4.71
CA ASP A 164 -0.67 19.55 -3.47
C ASP A 164 0.58 20.37 -3.15
N GLY A 165 1.68 20.13 -3.87
CA GLY A 165 2.96 20.82 -3.64
C GLY A 165 3.74 20.27 -2.44
N ILE A 166 3.42 19.07 -1.97
CA ILE A 166 4.05 18.38 -0.84
C ILE A 166 5.18 17.48 -1.36
N GLY A 167 6.35 17.63 -0.79
CA GLY A 167 7.54 16.87 -1.19
C GLY A 167 8.13 17.33 -2.53
N ARG A 168 9.16 16.64 -2.94
CA ARG A 168 9.90 16.89 -4.19
C ARG A 168 10.21 15.55 -4.87
N PRO A 169 10.57 15.51 -6.14
CA PRO A 169 10.94 14.25 -6.81
C PRO A 169 11.97 13.43 -6.04
N SER A 170 12.90 14.08 -5.36
CA SER A 170 13.93 13.42 -4.53
C SER A 170 13.41 12.85 -3.21
N THR A 171 12.23 13.23 -2.73
CA THR A 171 11.69 12.83 -1.41
C THR A 171 10.47 11.93 -1.49
N PHE A 172 9.76 11.85 -2.62
CA PHE A 172 8.52 11.05 -2.75
C PHE A 172 8.73 9.59 -2.36
N ALA A 173 9.80 8.95 -2.83
CA ALA A 173 10.09 7.56 -2.49
C ALA A 173 10.28 7.39 -0.98
N ASN A 174 11.05 8.26 -0.34
CA ASN A 174 11.31 8.22 1.10
C ASN A 174 10.03 8.46 1.94
N ILE A 175 9.11 9.30 1.47
CA ILE A 175 7.81 9.52 2.12
C ILE A 175 7.02 8.22 2.13
N ILE A 176 6.91 7.56 0.98
CA ILE A 176 6.16 6.30 0.85
C ILE A 176 6.82 5.19 1.67
N ASP A 177 8.14 5.03 1.57
CA ASP A 177 8.89 4.05 2.35
C ASP A 177 8.71 4.28 3.86
N THR A 178 8.67 5.54 4.29
CA THR A 178 8.50 5.89 5.71
C THR A 178 7.14 5.47 6.24
N ILE A 179 6.05 5.75 5.52
CA ILE A 179 4.70 5.37 5.97
C ILE A 179 4.47 3.86 5.94
N LEU A 180 5.12 3.14 5.01
CA LEU A 180 5.12 1.68 4.97
C LEU A 180 5.98 1.08 6.09
N PHE A 181 7.20 1.59 6.28
CA PHE A 181 8.14 1.12 7.32
C PHE A 181 7.58 1.33 8.74
N ARG A 182 6.89 2.44 8.96
CA ARG A 182 6.22 2.75 10.24
C ARG A 182 4.89 2.02 10.41
N GLU A 183 4.52 1.19 9.45
CA GLU A 183 3.25 0.45 9.44
C GLU A 183 2.00 1.36 9.55
N TYR A 184 2.07 2.62 9.08
CA TYR A 184 0.91 3.50 9.02
C TYR A 184 -0.05 3.11 7.91
N VAL A 185 0.49 2.52 6.85
CA VAL A 185 -0.25 1.91 5.75
C VAL A 185 0.32 0.53 5.43
N THR A 186 -0.51 -0.33 4.86
CA THR A 186 -0.11 -1.62 4.27
C THR A 186 -0.41 -1.63 2.79
N LYS A 187 0.31 -2.45 2.02
CA LYS A 187 0.09 -2.62 0.59
C LYS A 187 -0.72 -3.89 0.32
N THR A 188 -1.96 -3.73 -0.11
CA THR A 188 -2.86 -4.84 -0.42
C THR A 188 -3.32 -4.75 -1.86
N LYS A 189 -2.99 -5.75 -2.68
CA LYS A 189 -3.31 -5.78 -4.13
C LYS A 189 -2.90 -4.51 -4.88
N GLY A 190 -1.76 -3.90 -4.47
CA GLY A 190 -1.24 -2.67 -5.07
C GLY A 190 -1.80 -1.38 -4.48
N ALA A 191 -2.87 -1.42 -3.70
CA ALA A 191 -3.43 -0.26 -3.02
C ALA A 191 -2.81 -0.05 -1.63
N LEU A 192 -2.68 1.20 -1.22
CA LEU A 192 -2.27 1.59 0.12
C LEU A 192 -3.51 1.63 1.03
N VAL A 193 -3.48 0.82 2.09
CA VAL A 193 -4.57 0.68 3.05
C VAL A 193 -4.12 1.20 4.40
N PRO A 194 -4.77 2.22 4.98
CA PRO A 194 -4.45 2.71 6.32
C PRO A 194 -4.61 1.61 7.36
N THR A 195 -3.67 1.54 8.29
CA THR A 195 -3.74 0.66 9.46
C THR A 195 -4.43 1.36 10.62
N PHE A 196 -4.82 0.60 11.64
CA PHE A 196 -5.33 1.17 12.88
C PHE A 196 -4.31 2.10 13.55
N LEU A 197 -3.01 1.74 13.50
CA LEU A 197 -1.93 2.56 14.01
C LEU A 197 -1.84 3.89 13.23
N GLY A 198 -1.91 3.82 11.90
CA GLY A 198 -1.89 5.02 11.06
C GLY A 198 -3.01 5.98 11.39
N VAL A 199 -4.24 5.46 11.58
CA VAL A 199 -5.39 6.29 11.96
C VAL A 199 -5.22 6.90 13.36
N ALA A 200 -4.76 6.11 14.36
CA ALA A 200 -4.53 6.63 15.70
C ALA A 200 -3.47 7.75 15.73
N VAL A 201 -2.37 7.56 14.98
CA VAL A 201 -1.32 8.60 14.87
C VAL A 201 -1.87 9.85 14.19
N THR A 202 -2.66 9.69 13.12
CA THR A 202 -3.29 10.82 12.43
C THR A 202 -4.24 11.57 13.37
N GLN A 203 -5.12 10.86 14.10
CA GLN A 203 -6.02 11.48 15.08
C GLN A 203 -5.26 12.21 16.20
N LEU A 204 -4.15 11.63 16.69
CA LEU A 204 -3.31 12.28 17.69
C LEU A 204 -2.78 13.61 17.16
N LEU A 205 -2.25 13.58 15.94
CA LEU A 205 -1.68 14.77 15.32
C LEU A 205 -2.75 15.81 14.98
N GLU A 206 -3.91 15.41 14.47
CA GLU A 206 -5.02 16.32 14.19
C GLU A 206 -5.57 16.98 15.48
N ASN A 207 -5.62 16.26 16.60
CA ASN A 207 -6.15 16.78 17.86
C ASN A 207 -5.17 17.71 18.59
N HIS A 208 -3.87 17.51 18.44
CA HIS A 208 -2.84 18.23 19.24
C HIS A 208 -1.88 19.06 18.39
N PHE A 209 -1.79 18.77 17.10
CA PHE A 209 -0.85 19.39 16.16
C PHE A 209 -1.52 19.68 14.81
N GLU A 210 -2.79 20.10 14.82
CA GLU A 210 -3.61 20.32 13.61
C GLU A 210 -2.88 21.12 12.54
N HIS A 211 -2.20 22.19 12.97
CA HIS A 211 -1.43 23.04 12.06
C HIS A 211 -0.34 22.24 11.29
N LEU A 212 0.37 21.31 11.96
CA LEU A 212 1.47 20.56 11.36
C LEU A 212 1.02 19.47 10.39
N VAL A 213 -0.21 18.95 10.54
CA VAL A 213 -0.77 17.91 9.64
C VAL A 213 -1.59 18.49 8.50
N ASN A 214 -1.76 19.81 8.48
CA ASN A 214 -2.44 20.49 7.39
C ASN A 214 -1.59 20.44 6.11
N THR A 215 -2.16 19.89 5.02
CA THR A 215 -1.47 19.75 3.73
C THR A 215 -1.06 21.11 3.15
N GLN A 216 -1.86 22.15 3.36
CA GLN A 216 -1.54 23.52 2.90
C GLN A 216 -0.35 24.10 3.66
N PHE A 217 -0.28 23.86 4.97
CA PHE A 217 0.87 24.26 5.77
C PHE A 217 2.15 23.57 5.28
N THR A 218 2.10 22.26 5.05
CA THR A 218 3.26 21.52 4.54
C THR A 218 3.70 22.05 3.18
N ALA A 219 2.77 22.31 2.27
CA ALA A 219 3.07 22.90 0.96
C ALA A 219 3.67 24.31 1.07
N GLN A 220 3.17 25.14 2.02
CA GLN A 220 3.72 26.46 2.27
C GLN A 220 5.13 26.40 2.85
N MET A 221 5.37 25.53 3.83
CA MET A 221 6.70 25.30 4.41
C MET A 221 7.72 24.88 3.34
N GLU A 222 7.34 24.00 2.42
CA GLU A 222 8.18 23.62 1.28
C GLU A 222 8.52 24.84 0.38
N ASN A 223 7.55 25.73 0.14
CA ASN A 223 7.76 26.97 -0.62
C ASN A 223 8.70 27.94 0.11
N ASP A 224 8.57 28.05 1.43
CA ASP A 224 9.40 28.92 2.25
C ASP A 224 10.85 28.41 2.29
N LEU A 225 11.04 27.09 2.41
CA LEU A 225 12.36 26.47 2.31
C LEU A 225 13.01 26.71 0.94
N ASP A 226 12.24 26.61 -0.16
CA ASP A 226 12.72 26.96 -1.50
C ASP A 226 13.10 28.45 -1.60
N SER A 227 12.32 29.34 -0.99
CA SER A 227 12.62 30.78 -0.94
C SER A 227 13.89 31.10 -0.16
N ILE A 228 14.13 30.36 0.95
CA ILE A 228 15.39 30.42 1.70
C ILE A 228 16.55 29.93 0.82
N ALA A 229 16.38 28.84 0.12
CA ALA A 229 17.41 28.27 -0.77
C ALA A 229 17.78 29.25 -1.92
N ARG A 230 16.82 30.02 -2.41
CA ARG A 230 17.05 31.08 -3.43
C ARG A 230 17.58 32.38 -2.86
N GLY A 231 17.67 32.51 -1.53
CA GLY A 231 18.09 33.74 -0.85
C GLY A 231 17.04 34.86 -0.82
N GLU A 232 15.78 34.55 -1.11
CA GLU A 232 14.64 35.47 -1.08
C GLU A 232 14.10 35.64 0.36
N MET A 233 14.33 34.67 1.24
CA MET A 233 13.94 34.66 2.65
C MET A 233 15.14 34.32 3.54
N LYS A 234 15.19 34.87 4.73
CA LYS A 234 16.24 34.59 5.72
C LYS A 234 15.84 33.37 6.57
N ALA A 235 16.74 32.41 6.71
CA ALA A 235 16.48 31.17 7.46
C ALA A 235 16.24 31.43 8.98
N LEU A 236 17.00 32.32 9.63
CA LEU A 236 16.91 32.50 11.07
C LEU A 236 15.55 33.07 11.52
N PRO A 237 14.99 34.14 10.91
CA PRO A 237 13.62 34.56 11.24
C PRO A 237 12.58 33.47 11.04
N PHE A 238 12.61 32.75 9.90
CA PHE A 238 11.71 31.64 9.62
C PHE A 238 11.77 30.57 10.71
N MET A 239 12.98 30.14 11.11
CA MET A 239 13.16 29.13 12.16
C MET A 239 12.68 29.61 13.53
N ASN A 240 12.88 30.90 13.85
CA ASN A 240 12.37 31.50 15.09
C ASN A 240 10.85 31.51 15.12
N ASP A 241 10.20 31.95 14.05
CA ASP A 241 8.75 32.00 13.95
C ASP A 241 8.15 30.60 14.01
N PHE A 242 8.75 29.64 13.33
CA PHE A 242 8.32 28.24 13.35
C PHE A 242 8.44 27.62 14.75
N TYR A 243 9.55 27.85 15.46
CA TYR A 243 9.82 27.21 16.74
C TYR A 243 9.15 27.93 17.93
N PHE A 244 9.33 29.24 18.03
CA PHE A 244 8.83 30.05 19.16
C PHE A 244 7.44 30.64 18.89
N GLY A 245 6.98 30.61 17.64
CA GLY A 245 5.75 31.27 17.24
C GLY A 245 5.90 32.76 16.97
N ASN A 246 4.77 33.37 16.69
CA ASN A 246 4.62 34.78 16.46
C ASN A 246 3.33 35.30 17.14
N ASN A 247 2.88 36.50 16.84
CA ASN A 247 1.66 37.08 17.45
C ASN A 247 0.36 36.30 17.10
N GLU A 248 0.39 35.47 16.09
CA GLU A 248 -0.78 34.73 15.56
C GLU A 248 -0.69 33.21 15.81
N ASP A 249 0.51 32.69 16.05
CA ASP A 249 0.76 31.25 16.18
C ASP A 249 1.70 30.98 17.38
N ALA A 250 1.37 29.97 18.18
CA ALA A 250 2.13 29.57 19.37
C ALA A 250 3.49 28.94 19.03
N GLY A 251 3.72 28.57 17.79
CA GLY A 251 4.91 27.86 17.35
C GLY A 251 5.02 26.41 17.90
N LEU A 252 6.06 25.71 17.47
CA LEU A 252 6.27 24.33 17.85
C LEU A 252 6.46 24.14 19.36
N GLN A 253 7.17 25.06 20.02
CA GLN A 253 7.40 25.02 21.47
C GLN A 253 6.08 25.08 22.24
N GLY A 254 5.19 26.03 21.89
CA GLY A 254 3.89 26.15 22.54
C GLY A 254 3.01 24.92 22.35
N MET A 255 3.03 24.32 21.15
CA MET A 255 2.29 23.09 20.88
C MET A 255 2.80 21.89 21.72
N LEU A 256 4.10 21.85 22.06
CA LEU A 256 4.68 20.76 22.85
C LEU A 256 4.43 20.91 24.36
N ASP A 257 4.08 22.11 24.83
CA ASP A 257 3.75 22.37 26.23
C ASP A 257 2.34 21.88 26.60
N ASP A 258 1.46 21.63 25.61
CA ASP A 258 0.13 21.11 25.84
C ASP A 258 0.16 19.59 26.12
N PRO A 259 -0.59 19.09 27.12
CA PRO A 259 -0.64 17.68 27.43
C PRO A 259 -1.33 16.89 26.30
N VAL A 260 -0.66 15.84 25.84
CA VAL A 260 -1.16 14.97 24.77
C VAL A 260 -2.00 13.83 25.33
N ASP A 261 -3.27 13.73 24.90
CA ASP A 261 -4.19 12.65 25.28
C ASP A 261 -4.08 11.46 24.32
N ILE A 262 -3.07 10.61 24.54
CA ILE A 262 -2.86 9.39 23.74
C ILE A 262 -4.05 8.41 23.85
N PRO A 263 -4.63 8.13 25.03
CA PRO A 263 -5.81 7.27 25.13
C PRO A 263 -6.98 7.69 24.25
N LYS A 264 -7.24 8.97 24.12
CA LYS A 264 -8.30 9.51 23.27
C LYS A 264 -8.01 9.29 21.77
N ALA A 265 -6.78 9.47 21.36
CA ALA A 265 -6.37 9.23 19.96
C ALA A 265 -6.49 7.74 19.55
N CYS A 266 -6.49 6.82 20.51
CA CYS A 266 -6.69 5.40 20.27
C CYS A 266 -8.16 4.97 20.17
N ILE A 267 -9.12 5.92 20.17
CA ILE A 267 -10.55 5.66 20.06
C ILE A 267 -11.04 6.12 18.69
N ILE A 268 -11.63 5.20 17.92
CA ILE A 268 -12.24 5.48 16.62
C ILE A 268 -13.74 5.23 16.75
N PRO A 269 -14.59 6.29 16.76
CA PRO A 269 -16.04 6.12 16.85
C PRO A 269 -16.58 5.50 15.57
N LEU A 270 -17.46 4.52 15.68
CA LEU A 270 -18.28 4.03 14.58
C LEU A 270 -19.55 4.88 14.53
N ASN A 271 -19.74 5.68 13.48
CA ASN A 271 -20.78 6.67 13.36
C ASN A 271 -22.19 6.10 13.61
N GLY A 272 -22.99 6.81 14.41
CA GLY A 272 -24.44 6.68 14.49
C GLY A 272 -25.02 6.04 15.74
N THR A 273 -24.27 5.86 16.84
CA THR A 273 -24.79 5.24 18.06
C THR A 273 -24.92 6.22 19.22
N ASP A 274 -26.14 6.56 19.58
CA ASP A 274 -26.45 7.21 20.84
C ASP A 274 -26.42 6.19 21.99
N LYS A 275 -25.73 6.55 23.08
CA LYS A 275 -25.79 5.96 24.44
C LYS A 275 -25.13 4.61 24.75
N ASN A 276 -24.76 3.78 23.80
CA ASN A 276 -23.80 2.69 23.99
C ASN A 276 -22.81 2.78 22.84
N GLU A 277 -21.88 3.72 22.95
CA GLU A 277 -20.94 3.99 21.88
C GLU A 277 -20.24 2.72 21.43
N LEU A 278 -20.55 2.31 20.21
CA LEU A 278 -19.79 1.28 19.54
C LEU A 278 -18.51 1.94 19.01
N ILE A 279 -17.40 1.56 19.56
CA ILE A 279 -16.09 2.15 19.24
C ILE A 279 -15.09 1.08 18.86
N ILE A 280 -14.12 1.47 18.06
CA ILE A 280 -12.90 0.71 17.86
C ILE A 280 -11.83 1.34 18.75
N ARG A 281 -11.12 0.52 19.52
CA ARG A 281 -9.97 0.96 20.31
C ARG A 281 -8.70 0.25 19.86
N ILE A 282 -7.61 0.99 19.93
CA ILE A 282 -6.27 0.46 19.65
C ILE A 282 -5.62 0.18 20.99
N GLY A 283 -5.53 -1.10 21.35
CA GLY A 283 -4.95 -1.56 22.60
C GLY A 283 -3.54 -2.08 22.41
N LYS A 284 -2.87 -2.38 23.54
CA LYS A 284 -1.51 -2.95 23.59
C LYS A 284 -1.36 -4.25 22.77
N PHE A 285 -2.45 -5.01 22.61
CA PHE A 285 -2.47 -6.30 21.94
C PHE A 285 -3.14 -6.28 20.56
N GLY A 286 -3.42 -5.10 20.05
CA GLY A 286 -4.06 -4.88 18.75
C GLY A 286 -5.39 -4.15 18.87
N PRO A 287 -6.05 -3.91 17.72
CA PRO A 287 -7.34 -3.25 17.67
C PRO A 287 -8.47 -4.17 18.15
N TYR A 288 -9.46 -3.58 18.80
CA TYR A 288 -10.67 -4.29 19.23
C TYR A 288 -11.91 -3.41 19.14
N VAL A 289 -13.05 -4.03 18.91
CA VAL A 289 -14.36 -3.39 19.02
C VAL A 289 -14.80 -3.40 20.48
N GLN A 290 -15.41 -2.33 20.93
CA GLN A 290 -15.96 -2.21 22.28
C GLN A 290 -17.35 -1.60 22.27
N GLN A 291 -18.26 -2.16 23.07
CA GLN A 291 -19.56 -1.60 23.40
C GLN A 291 -19.84 -1.77 24.90
N GLY A 292 -19.82 -0.69 25.64
CA GLY A 292 -19.86 -0.76 27.11
C GLY A 292 -18.67 -1.53 27.68
N GLU A 293 -18.95 -2.61 28.41
CA GLU A 293 -17.89 -3.51 28.97
C GLU A 293 -17.49 -4.63 28.01
N GLU A 294 -18.31 -4.92 27.01
CA GLU A 294 -18.03 -5.96 26.02
C GLU A 294 -16.97 -5.50 25.03
N ARG A 295 -16.03 -6.37 24.72
CA ARG A 295 -14.94 -6.09 23.78
C ARG A 295 -14.54 -7.34 23.03
N ARG A 296 -14.17 -7.15 21.75
CA ARG A 296 -13.73 -8.22 20.87
C ARG A 296 -12.58 -7.76 19.97
N ASN A 297 -11.53 -8.57 19.90
CA ASN A 297 -10.41 -8.29 19.00
C ASN A 297 -10.86 -8.29 17.54
N ILE A 298 -10.29 -7.39 16.77
CA ILE A 298 -10.52 -7.31 15.33
C ILE A 298 -9.49 -8.20 14.65
N PRO A 299 -9.91 -9.09 13.72
CA PRO A 299 -8.98 -9.89 12.92
C PRO A 299 -7.99 -9.01 12.15
N LEU A 300 -6.75 -9.48 12.01
CA LEU A 300 -5.66 -8.70 11.40
C LEU A 300 -5.83 -8.48 9.89
N ASP A 301 -6.60 -9.33 9.24
CA ASP A 301 -6.93 -9.25 7.81
C ASP A 301 -8.07 -8.28 7.50
N LEU A 302 -8.79 -7.83 8.53
CA LEU A 302 -9.89 -6.88 8.40
C LEU A 302 -9.36 -5.45 8.46
N ALA A 303 -9.46 -4.73 7.34
CA ALA A 303 -9.07 -3.32 7.30
C ALA A 303 -10.10 -2.44 8.02
N LEU A 304 -9.63 -1.34 8.64
CA LEU A 304 -10.50 -0.40 9.37
C LEU A 304 -11.70 0.07 8.53
N GLY A 305 -11.48 0.37 7.25
CA GLY A 305 -12.54 0.85 6.36
C GLY A 305 -13.60 -0.19 5.99
N ASP A 306 -13.38 -1.46 6.32
CA ASP A 306 -14.31 -2.57 6.07
C ASP A 306 -15.14 -2.92 7.32
N ILE A 307 -14.89 -2.21 8.45
CA ILE A 307 -15.63 -2.43 9.69
C ILE A 307 -16.86 -1.52 9.71
N THR A 308 -17.98 -2.08 9.28
CA THR A 308 -19.29 -1.46 9.44
C THR A 308 -19.85 -1.70 10.85
N ILE A 309 -20.94 -1.02 11.21
CA ILE A 309 -21.65 -1.24 12.48
C ILE A 309 -22.10 -2.69 12.58
N GLU A 310 -22.66 -3.24 11.50
CA GLU A 310 -23.13 -4.63 11.42
C GLU A 310 -21.96 -5.60 11.66
N LYS A 311 -20.79 -5.36 11.02
CA LYS A 311 -19.61 -6.20 11.20
C LYS A 311 -19.06 -6.12 12.62
N ALA A 312 -19.06 -4.94 13.22
CA ALA A 312 -18.64 -4.76 14.61
C ALA A 312 -19.59 -5.49 15.59
N MET A 313 -20.89 -5.43 15.36
CA MET A 313 -21.88 -6.17 16.15
C MET A 313 -21.76 -7.68 15.96
N GLU A 314 -21.49 -8.14 14.73
CA GLU A 314 -21.20 -9.56 14.45
C GLU A 314 -19.96 -10.04 15.24
N LEU A 315 -18.89 -9.25 15.26
CA LEU A 315 -17.70 -9.56 16.04
C LEU A 315 -18.00 -9.66 17.53
N LEU A 316 -18.77 -8.72 18.11
CA LEU A 316 -19.16 -8.75 19.52
C LEU A 316 -20.04 -9.95 19.85
N ALA A 317 -20.91 -10.38 18.95
CA ALA A 317 -21.80 -11.53 19.13
C ALA A 317 -21.08 -12.89 19.10
N GLN A 318 -19.83 -12.94 18.60
CA GLN A 318 -19.02 -14.17 18.61
C GLN A 318 -18.66 -14.56 20.05
N SER A 319 -18.87 -15.82 20.41
CA SER A 319 -18.56 -16.28 21.77
C SER A 319 -17.04 -16.35 22.01
N ASP A 320 -16.59 -16.01 23.22
CA ASP A 320 -15.19 -16.18 23.69
C ASP A 320 -14.81 -17.63 23.96
N GLY A 321 -15.68 -18.56 23.66
CA GLY A 321 -15.42 -19.97 23.92
C GLY A 321 -14.21 -20.49 23.15
N PRO A 322 -13.50 -21.48 23.72
CA PRO A 322 -12.43 -22.15 23.01
C PRO A 322 -12.97 -22.76 21.73
N VAL A 323 -12.35 -22.44 20.60
CA VAL A 323 -12.66 -23.12 19.33
C VAL A 323 -11.97 -24.47 19.35
N ILE A 324 -12.76 -25.54 19.36
CA ILE A 324 -12.20 -26.91 19.27
C ILE A 324 -11.74 -27.14 17.83
N ILE A 325 -10.43 -27.30 17.65
CA ILE A 325 -9.80 -27.59 16.36
C ILE A 325 -9.91 -29.09 16.04
N GLY A 326 -9.74 -29.94 17.06
CA GLY A 326 -9.79 -31.39 16.93
C GLY A 326 -9.26 -32.08 18.17
N LYS A 327 -8.95 -33.38 18.05
CA LYS A 327 -8.37 -34.18 19.13
C LYS A 327 -6.95 -34.61 18.79
N ASP A 328 -6.07 -34.56 19.76
CA ASP A 328 -4.71 -35.11 19.67
C ASP A 328 -4.77 -36.61 19.43
N PRO A 329 -4.21 -37.12 18.33
CA PRO A 329 -4.21 -38.56 18.05
C PRO A 329 -3.49 -39.41 19.08
N LYS A 330 -2.58 -38.80 19.89
CA LYS A 330 -1.77 -39.52 20.90
C LYS A 330 -2.40 -39.53 22.28
N SER A 331 -2.92 -38.38 22.75
CA SER A 331 -3.46 -38.25 24.10
C SER A 331 -4.99 -38.23 24.14
N ASN A 332 -5.65 -38.10 23.01
CA ASN A 332 -7.11 -37.92 22.85
C ASN A 332 -7.66 -36.66 23.54
N ASP A 333 -6.78 -35.73 23.92
CA ASP A 333 -7.18 -34.42 24.44
C ASP A 333 -7.69 -33.50 23.34
N ASP A 334 -8.61 -32.60 23.70
CA ASP A 334 -9.08 -31.57 22.75
C ASP A 334 -7.97 -30.56 22.49
N ILE A 335 -7.70 -30.28 21.23
CA ILE A 335 -6.85 -29.17 20.82
C ILE A 335 -7.76 -27.97 20.55
N VAL A 336 -7.51 -26.88 21.26
CA VAL A 336 -8.35 -25.69 21.22
C VAL A 336 -7.55 -24.46 20.85
N SER A 337 -8.17 -23.56 20.06
CA SER A 337 -7.70 -22.20 19.85
C SER A 337 -8.39 -21.28 20.85
N LYS A 338 -7.63 -20.44 21.51
CA LYS A 338 -8.10 -19.43 22.48
C LYS A 338 -7.43 -18.10 22.20
N VAL A 339 -8.08 -17.01 22.61
CA VAL A 339 -7.47 -15.68 22.60
C VAL A 339 -7.09 -15.30 24.03
N GLY A 340 -5.82 -15.02 24.25
CA GLY A 340 -5.28 -14.62 25.55
C GLY A 340 -4.77 -13.17 25.54
N PRO A 341 -4.28 -12.70 26.71
CA PRO A 341 -3.75 -11.32 26.85
C PRO A 341 -2.57 -11.01 25.89
N TYR A 342 -1.89 -12.05 25.41
CA TYR A 342 -0.72 -11.92 24.52
C TYR A 342 -1.04 -12.27 23.06
N GLY A 343 -2.32 -12.44 22.72
CA GLY A 343 -2.80 -12.83 21.40
C GLY A 343 -3.33 -14.26 21.34
N PRO A 344 -3.66 -14.75 20.15
CA PRO A 344 -4.20 -16.08 19.94
C PRO A 344 -3.16 -17.17 20.20
N TYR A 345 -3.61 -18.29 20.77
CA TYR A 345 -2.76 -19.43 21.06
C TYR A 345 -3.53 -20.76 20.93
N VAL A 346 -2.82 -21.83 20.64
CA VAL A 346 -3.31 -23.19 20.72
C VAL A 346 -2.97 -23.80 22.07
N GLN A 347 -3.87 -24.64 22.59
CA GLN A 347 -3.73 -25.32 23.87
C GLN A 347 -4.20 -26.76 23.75
N ARG A 348 -3.50 -27.69 24.45
CA ARG A 348 -3.89 -29.10 24.58
C ARG A 348 -4.69 -29.28 25.84
N GLY A 349 -5.97 -29.61 25.70
CA GLY A 349 -6.89 -29.84 26.85
C GLY A 349 -6.92 -28.67 27.81
N GLU A 350 -7.04 -28.98 29.12
CA GLU A 350 -6.94 -28.02 30.23
C GLU A 350 -5.51 -27.92 30.80
N THR A 351 -4.53 -28.41 30.06
CA THR A 351 -3.12 -28.41 30.49
C THR A 351 -2.47 -27.03 30.37
N THR A 352 -1.26 -26.88 30.89
CA THR A 352 -0.42 -25.70 30.70
C THR A 352 0.30 -25.67 29.35
N GLU A 353 0.18 -26.74 28.54
CA GLU A 353 0.79 -26.84 27.23
C GLU A 353 0.06 -25.94 26.23
N ARG A 354 0.66 -24.81 25.97
CA ARG A 354 0.12 -23.78 25.02
C ARG A 354 1.23 -23.15 24.22
N LYS A 355 0.91 -22.77 22.97
CA LYS A 355 1.83 -22.08 22.07
C LYS A 355 1.10 -20.97 21.32
N SER A 356 1.71 -19.78 21.25
CA SER A 356 1.15 -18.67 20.51
C SER A 356 1.03 -19.00 19.01
N ILE A 357 -0.06 -18.59 18.40
CA ILE A 357 -0.25 -18.68 16.95
C ILE A 357 0.51 -17.54 16.30
N PRO A 358 1.45 -17.81 15.36
CA PRO A 358 2.19 -16.77 14.67
C PRO A 358 1.27 -15.85 13.85
N LYS A 359 1.62 -14.56 13.72
CA LYS A 359 0.79 -13.53 13.06
C LYS A 359 0.38 -13.85 11.62
N HIS A 360 1.12 -14.69 10.91
CA HIS A 360 0.83 -15.08 9.53
C HIS A 360 -0.15 -16.26 9.41
N ILE A 361 -0.54 -16.86 10.53
CA ILE A 361 -1.53 -17.95 10.60
C ILE A 361 -2.82 -17.37 11.17
N ASP A 362 -3.92 -17.53 10.42
CA ASP A 362 -5.24 -17.11 10.90
C ASP A 362 -5.76 -18.06 11.97
N PRO A 363 -6.01 -17.58 13.20
CA PRO A 363 -6.50 -18.40 14.30
C PRO A 363 -7.86 -19.05 14.08
N SER A 364 -8.67 -18.49 13.17
CA SER A 364 -10.02 -19.00 12.86
C SER A 364 -10.00 -20.16 11.86
N SER A 365 -8.94 -20.27 11.06
CA SER A 365 -8.78 -21.29 10.01
C SER A 365 -7.65 -22.28 10.29
N ILE A 366 -7.04 -22.26 11.48
CA ILE A 366 -5.96 -23.16 11.82
C ILE A 366 -6.46 -24.63 11.87
N ASP A 367 -5.80 -25.51 11.13
CA ASP A 367 -6.09 -26.92 11.13
C ASP A 367 -5.39 -27.68 12.28
N LEU A 368 -5.82 -28.93 12.51
CA LEU A 368 -5.30 -29.76 13.58
C LEU A 368 -3.80 -30.08 13.41
N GLU A 369 -3.36 -30.28 12.18
CA GLU A 369 -1.97 -30.60 11.87
C GLU A 369 -1.05 -29.43 12.24
N THR A 370 -1.39 -28.22 11.81
CA THR A 370 -0.66 -27.01 12.14
C THR A 370 -0.69 -26.71 13.65
N ALA A 371 -1.83 -26.91 14.31
CA ALA A 371 -1.97 -26.70 15.75
C ALA A 371 -1.08 -27.66 16.55
N LEU A 372 -1.04 -28.93 16.17
CA LEU A 372 -0.15 -29.93 16.77
C LEU A 372 1.33 -29.63 16.49
N ALA A 373 1.66 -29.19 15.27
CA ALA A 373 3.03 -28.79 14.94
C ALA A 373 3.50 -27.61 15.79
N LEU A 374 2.63 -26.63 16.03
CA LEU A 374 2.93 -25.51 16.94
C LEU A 374 3.14 -25.96 18.37
N LEU A 375 2.28 -26.84 18.90
CA LEU A 375 2.40 -27.36 20.27
C LEU A 375 3.67 -28.19 20.47
N ASN A 376 4.20 -28.82 19.43
CA ASN A 376 5.42 -29.60 19.46
C ASN A 376 6.71 -28.77 19.30
N LEU A 377 6.63 -27.45 19.28
CA LEU A 377 7.80 -26.57 19.28
C LEU A 377 8.38 -26.40 20.70
N PRO A 378 9.73 -26.32 20.85
CA PRO A 378 10.74 -26.32 19.79
C PRO A 378 10.87 -27.70 19.13
N ARG A 379 10.95 -27.70 17.78
CA ARG A 379 11.13 -28.91 16.99
C ARG A 379 12.61 -29.19 16.77
N VAL A 380 13.03 -30.42 17.03
CA VAL A 380 14.35 -30.89 16.64
C VAL A 380 14.37 -31.10 15.12
N VAL A 381 15.20 -30.32 14.41
CA VAL A 381 15.36 -30.41 12.96
C VAL A 381 16.32 -31.57 12.61
N GLY A 382 17.34 -31.78 13.41
CA GLY A 382 18.34 -32.84 13.25
C GLY A 382 19.65 -32.48 13.95
N SER A 383 20.71 -33.30 13.74
CA SER A 383 22.04 -33.06 14.27
C SER A 383 22.96 -32.57 13.13
N HIS A 384 23.82 -31.61 13.45
CA HIS A 384 24.83 -31.10 12.51
C HIS A 384 25.83 -32.22 12.17
N PRO A 385 26.09 -32.51 10.88
CA PRO A 385 26.85 -33.69 10.48
C PRO A 385 28.30 -33.69 10.94
N GLU A 386 28.93 -32.53 11.10
CA GLU A 386 30.33 -32.41 11.49
C GLU A 386 30.51 -32.29 13.02
N THR A 387 29.59 -31.60 13.72
CA THR A 387 29.74 -31.32 15.16
C THR A 387 28.91 -32.23 16.01
N GLY A 388 27.91 -32.95 15.49
CA GLY A 388 26.95 -33.76 16.23
C GLY A 388 25.95 -32.95 17.07
N GLU A 389 26.03 -31.63 17.03
CA GLU A 389 25.17 -30.74 17.80
C GLU A 389 23.74 -30.72 17.27
N GLU A 390 22.77 -30.72 18.19
CA GLU A 390 21.35 -30.67 17.86
C GLU A 390 20.93 -29.26 17.37
N ILE A 391 20.18 -29.22 16.26
CA ILE A 391 19.59 -28.02 15.71
C ILE A 391 18.09 -28.04 16.00
N THR A 392 17.60 -26.99 16.65
CA THR A 392 16.18 -26.80 16.94
C THR A 392 15.60 -25.60 16.23
N ALA A 393 14.31 -25.66 15.88
CA ALA A 393 13.55 -24.56 15.29
C ALA A 393 12.39 -24.18 16.20
N ASP A 394 12.15 -22.90 16.39
CA ASP A 394 11.06 -22.37 17.22
C ASP A 394 10.62 -20.97 16.79
N TYR A 395 9.47 -20.50 17.31
CA TYR A 395 9.02 -19.11 17.30
C TYR A 395 9.35 -18.44 18.63
N GLY A 396 10.17 -17.40 18.58
CA GLY A 396 10.53 -16.60 19.75
C GLY A 396 9.88 -15.20 19.74
N ARG A 397 10.20 -14.40 20.76
CA ARG A 397 9.71 -13.02 20.89
C ARG A 397 10.00 -12.13 19.68
N TYR A 398 11.11 -12.40 18.99
CA TYR A 398 11.58 -11.62 17.83
C TYR A 398 11.31 -12.30 16.48
N GLY A 399 10.46 -13.34 16.47
CA GLY A 399 10.10 -14.08 15.27
C GLY A 399 10.70 -15.50 15.23
N PRO A 400 10.58 -16.18 14.07
CA PRO A 400 11.07 -17.54 13.89
C PRO A 400 12.59 -17.61 13.88
N TYR A 401 13.14 -18.68 14.50
CA TYR A 401 14.59 -18.85 14.60
C TYR A 401 15.03 -20.32 14.65
N LEU A 402 16.27 -20.55 14.27
CA LEU A 402 17.04 -21.79 14.52
C LEU A 402 17.97 -21.57 15.69
N ARG A 403 18.20 -22.63 16.44
CA ARG A 403 19.17 -22.65 17.54
C ARG A 403 20.02 -23.91 17.46
N MET A 404 21.34 -23.72 17.59
CA MET A 404 22.33 -24.78 17.74
C MET A 404 23.27 -24.37 18.89
N VAL A 405 23.15 -25.02 20.03
CA VAL A 405 23.85 -24.67 21.30
C VAL A 405 23.69 -23.19 21.66
N LYS A 406 24.73 -22.37 21.47
CA LYS A 406 24.71 -20.91 21.72
C LYS A 406 24.45 -20.06 20.48
N LYS A 407 24.49 -20.67 19.28
CA LYS A 407 24.30 -19.97 18.02
C LYS A 407 22.80 -19.90 17.68
N THR A 408 22.29 -18.71 17.42
CA THR A 408 20.91 -18.50 17.03
C THR A 408 20.85 -17.79 15.69
N ARG A 409 19.93 -18.19 14.81
CA ARG A 409 19.73 -17.61 13.50
C ARG A 409 18.25 -17.33 13.27
N SER A 410 17.88 -16.08 13.03
CA SER A 410 16.51 -15.73 12.64
C SER A 410 16.19 -16.30 11.26
N LEU A 411 15.00 -16.83 11.11
CA LEU A 411 14.45 -17.27 9.83
C LEU A 411 13.71 -16.11 9.16
N LYS A 412 13.79 -16.06 7.85
CA LYS A 412 13.06 -15.11 7.01
C LYS A 412 12.23 -15.89 5.99
N ASN A 413 11.09 -15.34 5.59
CA ASN A 413 10.27 -15.94 4.54
C ASN A 413 11.15 -16.25 3.29
N PRO A 414 11.06 -17.48 2.69
CA PRO A 414 10.04 -18.49 2.94
C PRO A 414 10.34 -19.51 4.06
N ASP A 415 11.48 -19.45 4.74
CA ASP A 415 11.89 -20.45 5.73
C ASP A 415 11.00 -20.39 6.98
N ASN A 416 10.49 -21.56 7.44
CA ASN A 416 9.51 -21.68 8.52
C ASN A 416 9.95 -22.76 9.54
N PRO A 417 9.86 -22.50 10.87
CA PRO A 417 10.21 -23.50 11.88
C PRO A 417 9.45 -24.82 11.81
N LEU A 418 8.23 -24.81 11.26
CA LEU A 418 7.38 -26.00 11.20
C LEU A 418 7.86 -27.05 10.20
N ASP A 419 8.51 -26.61 9.12
CA ASP A 419 8.82 -27.46 7.95
C ASP A 419 10.26 -27.40 7.45
N ILE A 420 11.10 -26.51 8.00
CA ILE A 420 12.49 -26.36 7.55
C ILE A 420 13.26 -27.67 7.58
N SER A 421 13.99 -27.97 6.48
CA SER A 421 14.83 -29.14 6.37
C SER A 421 16.17 -28.98 7.07
N LEU A 422 16.83 -30.11 7.39
CA LEU A 422 18.14 -30.11 8.05
C LEU A 422 19.21 -29.43 7.17
N ASP A 423 19.23 -29.73 5.87
CA ASP A 423 20.20 -29.14 4.93
C ASP A 423 20.06 -27.62 4.88
N ARG A 424 18.83 -27.14 4.81
CA ARG A 424 18.56 -25.70 4.79
C ARG A 424 18.92 -25.02 6.12
N ALA A 425 18.67 -25.68 7.24
CA ALA A 425 19.03 -25.19 8.56
C ALA A 425 20.56 -25.06 8.73
N ILE A 426 21.33 -26.05 8.24
CA ILE A 426 22.80 -26.02 8.22
C ILE A 426 23.30 -24.87 7.35
N GLU A 427 22.78 -24.73 6.13
CA GLU A 427 23.14 -23.63 5.22
C GLU A 427 22.94 -22.26 5.89
N LEU A 428 21.79 -22.03 6.52
CA LEU A 428 21.49 -20.79 7.21
C LEU A 428 22.39 -20.52 8.41
N LEU A 429 22.72 -21.55 9.17
CA LEU A 429 23.63 -21.46 10.30
C LEU A 429 25.10 -21.24 9.88
N ALA A 430 25.48 -21.68 8.69
CA ALA A 430 26.82 -21.47 8.13
C ALA A 430 27.03 -20.04 7.62
N GLN A 431 25.96 -19.35 7.19
CA GLN A 431 26.07 -17.96 6.71
C GLN A 431 26.53 -17.04 7.84
N ALA A 432 27.52 -16.16 7.53
CA ALA A 432 27.98 -15.16 8.48
C ALA A 432 26.80 -14.28 8.95
N THR A 433 26.67 -14.10 10.26
CA THR A 433 25.79 -13.06 10.79
C THR A 433 26.34 -11.72 10.32
N SER A 434 25.55 -10.95 9.56
CA SER A 434 25.89 -9.55 9.28
C SER A 434 26.01 -8.84 10.64
N GLY A 435 27.27 -8.64 11.07
CA GLY A 435 27.58 -8.21 12.41
C GLY A 435 27.04 -6.82 12.70
N ARG A 436 26.41 -6.67 13.84
CA ARG A 436 26.58 -5.45 14.62
C ARG A 436 28.07 -5.37 14.92
N SER A 437 28.77 -4.43 14.29
CA SER A 437 30.11 -4.06 14.69
C SER A 437 30.06 -3.74 16.20
N GLU A 438 30.87 -4.45 16.96
CA GLU A 438 31.24 -4.03 18.31
C GLU A 438 31.75 -2.60 18.19
N ALA A 439 30.99 -1.66 18.73
CA ALA A 439 31.51 -0.33 19.00
C ALA A 439 32.37 -0.46 20.23
N LEU A 440 33.67 -0.19 20.05
CA LEU A 440 34.61 0.16 21.11
C LEU A 440 34.13 1.39 21.88
#